data_7bc1fc7c9b9aecc84f9358b48619dfbb
#
_entry.id   7bc1fc7c9b9aecc84f9358b48619dfbb
#
_cell.length_a   1.000
_cell.length_b   1.000
_cell.length_c   1.000
_cell.angle_alpha   90.00
_cell.angle_beta   90.00
_cell.angle_gamma   90.00
#
_symmetry.space_group_name_H-M   'P 1'
#
loop_
_entity.id
_entity.type
_entity.pdbx_description
1 polymer ?
#
loop_
_entity_poly.entity_id
_entity_poly.type
_entity_poly.pdbx_seq_one_letter_code
_entity_poly.pdbx_strand_id
1 'polypeptide(L)'
;MKRIQINFQILILTYVIMKKSFLVVLFFTIVQAGLLAVNPPIYIAFQWHMHQPIYQPGETVIETQNSGVLSYNLYDVFTSRTGPYTTWPSNAVNKMLSFDHAGAQVSFSGSLVENLNVLEANGIGFSNWKSAWQSMIPKKTSLGNQRMDMVGFGYHHPIMPLIDREDIEKQIQKHKEAFAANFPGLPYSKGIFPPENAFEEHIIPALKNSGLDWVMVDNIHFDRTCNSYPWGNGGSIVEVNKADIVNPNPNDWQKLNGLWAPLPVSAAWGHRPHWMKYVDPATGTEYKMIVVPTSTFFGNEDGRGGFGALNYEATMSQIESYNTDSEHPILIVLHHDGDNHGGGSESYYGSNFDNFVSWLQANPDRFVCTTIQDYLQQFPPAADDIIHVESGSWYGAGADPEFLKWNGDPVNGYSPDRNSWSVITAASNIVKTAEQINPSSPDTKAAWDYLLVGETSCYWYWDGTEDWDNKPTRAANLATTAAMKVVNTSSDLTPPSIYHPQRDPYNPGETEWGVVQSSDFTVWSYVYDVSGLSSVKLKYRLDKDGKNP
;
A
#
# COMPACT_ATOMS: atom_id res chain seq x y z
N MET A 1 10.81 47.26 -79.11
CA MET A 1 9.89 46.23 -78.68
C MET A 1 10.51 45.01 -77.97
N LYS A 2 11.83 44.83 -77.97
CA LYS A 2 12.45 43.66 -77.30
C LYS A 2 12.72 43.77 -75.76
N ARG A 3 12.71 45.00 -75.20
CA ARG A 3 12.98 45.20 -73.76
C ARG A 3 11.75 44.92 -72.79
N ILE A 4 10.56 45.00 -73.32
CA ILE A 4 9.32 44.80 -72.47
C ILE A 4 9.03 43.34 -72.27
N GLN A 5 9.37 42.43 -73.19
CA GLN A 5 9.08 40.98 -73.07
C GLN A 5 9.95 40.26 -72.02
N ILE A 6 11.22 40.74 -71.80
CA ILE A 6 12.11 40.13 -70.81
C ILE A 6 11.65 40.44 -69.36
N ASN A 7 11.16 41.65 -69.14
CA ASN A 7 10.64 42.02 -67.79
C ASN A 7 9.34 41.27 -67.39
N PHE A 8 8.51 40.93 -68.37
CA PHE A 8 7.26 40.22 -68.10
C PHE A 8 7.51 38.75 -67.76
N GLN A 9 8.48 38.10 -68.38
CA GLN A 9 8.83 36.72 -68.05
C GLN A 9 9.50 36.58 -66.66
N ILE A 10 10.34 37.53 -66.28
CA ILE A 10 10.99 37.62 -64.98
C ILE A 10 9.93 37.88 -63.90
N LEU A 11 8.95 38.74 -64.14
CA LEU A 11 7.86 39.02 -63.18
C LEU A 11 6.94 37.80 -62.95
N ILE A 12 6.60 37.05 -64.01
CA ILE A 12 5.81 35.84 -63.93
C ILE A 12 6.59 34.73 -63.21
N LEU A 13 7.89 34.57 -63.49
CA LEU A 13 8.73 33.56 -62.83
C LEU A 13 8.89 33.87 -61.33
N THR A 14 9.10 35.12 -60.97
CA THR A 14 9.20 35.58 -59.57
C THR A 14 7.87 35.39 -58.85
N TYR A 15 6.74 35.68 -59.48
CA TYR A 15 5.40 35.46 -58.89
C TYR A 15 5.09 33.99 -58.69
N VAL A 16 5.48 33.10 -59.62
CA VAL A 16 5.29 31.64 -59.50
C VAL A 16 6.21 31.05 -58.43
N ILE A 17 7.44 31.52 -58.29
CA ILE A 17 8.38 31.10 -57.23
C ILE A 17 7.87 31.57 -55.88
N MET A 18 7.41 32.80 -55.73
CA MET A 18 6.85 33.34 -54.48
C MET A 18 5.58 32.56 -54.07
N LYS A 19 4.66 32.23 -55.02
CA LYS A 19 3.48 31.40 -54.69
C LYS A 19 3.85 29.99 -54.25
N LYS A 20 4.82 29.34 -54.89
CA LYS A 20 5.29 28.02 -54.48
C LYS A 20 5.99 28.06 -53.13
N SER A 21 6.80 29.04 -52.85
CA SER A 21 7.44 29.24 -51.54
C SER A 21 6.42 29.53 -50.45
N PHE A 22 5.38 30.35 -50.73
CA PHE A 22 4.32 30.62 -49.77
C PHE A 22 3.46 29.38 -49.50
N LEU A 23 3.20 28.53 -50.50
CA LEU A 23 2.48 27.26 -50.30
C LEU A 23 3.32 26.27 -49.47
N VAL A 24 4.62 26.20 -49.69
CA VAL A 24 5.53 25.34 -48.92
C VAL A 24 5.66 25.82 -47.47
N VAL A 25 5.77 27.13 -47.24
CA VAL A 25 5.81 27.69 -45.89
C VAL A 25 4.44 27.51 -45.19
N LEU A 26 3.32 27.68 -45.89
CA LEU A 26 2.00 27.45 -45.33
C LEU A 26 1.77 25.96 -45.00
N PHE A 27 2.28 25.04 -45.85
CA PHE A 27 2.18 23.59 -45.59
C PHE A 27 3.06 23.19 -44.41
N PHE A 28 4.29 23.75 -44.27
CA PHE A 28 5.13 23.52 -43.09
C PHE A 28 4.55 24.12 -41.81
N THR A 29 3.93 25.31 -41.87
CA THR A 29 3.26 25.90 -40.70
C THR A 29 1.99 25.15 -40.31
N ILE A 30 1.24 24.62 -41.28
CA ILE A 30 0.05 23.77 -40.98
C ILE A 30 0.49 22.40 -40.42
N VAL A 31 1.59 21.82 -40.89
CA VAL A 31 2.15 20.58 -40.37
C VAL A 31 2.76 20.78 -38.98
N GLN A 32 3.36 21.94 -38.69
CA GLN A 32 3.84 22.26 -37.33
C GLN A 32 2.70 22.68 -36.37
N ALA A 33 1.61 23.24 -36.86
CA ALA A 33 0.43 23.54 -36.02
C ALA A 33 -0.43 22.30 -35.70
N GLY A 34 -0.17 21.16 -36.34
CA GLY A 34 -0.90 19.90 -36.14
C GLY A 34 -0.26 18.93 -35.14
N LEU A 35 0.89 19.28 -34.57
CA LEU A 35 1.52 18.52 -33.48
C LEU A 35 1.47 19.32 -32.18
N LEU A 36 0.29 19.69 -31.75
CA LEU A 36 0.06 19.86 -30.32
C LEU A 36 0.21 18.43 -29.75
N ALA A 37 1.27 18.20 -28.99
CA ALA A 37 1.43 16.93 -28.27
C ALA A 37 0.16 16.74 -27.45
N VAL A 38 -0.67 15.78 -27.84
CA VAL A 38 -1.80 15.37 -27.01
C VAL A 38 -1.17 14.72 -25.79
N ASN A 39 -1.52 15.18 -24.60
CA ASN A 39 -1.04 14.55 -23.37
C ASN A 39 -1.44 13.06 -23.39
N PRO A 40 -0.59 12.16 -22.88
CA PRO A 40 -0.97 10.75 -22.77
C PRO A 40 -2.19 10.62 -21.85
N PRO A 41 -2.98 9.55 -21.97
CA PRO A 41 -4.09 9.32 -21.05
C PRO A 41 -3.59 9.11 -19.61
N ILE A 42 -4.42 9.49 -18.64
CA ILE A 42 -4.21 9.14 -17.24
C ILE A 42 -4.70 7.71 -17.03
N TYR A 43 -3.89 6.90 -16.37
CA TYR A 43 -4.24 5.53 -16.01
C TYR A 43 -4.87 5.50 -14.62
N ILE A 44 -5.92 4.70 -14.45
CA ILE A 44 -6.67 4.57 -13.20
C ILE A 44 -6.72 3.10 -12.83
N ALA A 45 -6.25 2.78 -11.63
CA ALA A 45 -6.33 1.44 -11.04
C ALA A 45 -7.09 1.50 -9.72
N PHE A 46 -7.71 0.38 -9.35
CA PHE A 46 -8.41 0.22 -8.08
C PHE A 46 -7.64 -0.70 -7.15
N GLN A 47 -7.60 -0.37 -5.86
CA GLN A 47 -7.19 -1.23 -4.77
C GLN A 47 -8.30 -1.28 -3.73
N TRP A 48 -8.95 -2.43 -3.60
CA TRP A 48 -9.99 -2.67 -2.61
C TRP A 48 -9.45 -3.52 -1.47
N HIS A 49 -9.52 -2.98 -0.26
CA HIS A 49 -9.05 -3.68 0.93
C HIS A 49 -10.20 -4.42 1.62
N MET A 50 -9.99 -5.71 1.95
CA MET A 50 -10.97 -6.60 2.59
C MET A 50 -10.32 -7.27 3.79
N HIS A 51 -10.81 -6.96 4.99
CA HIS A 51 -10.24 -7.52 6.20
C HIS A 51 -11.24 -7.64 7.35
N GLN A 52 -11.11 -8.72 8.13
CA GLN A 52 -11.60 -8.84 9.50
C GLN A 52 -10.61 -9.70 10.28
N PRO A 53 -10.27 -9.33 11.52
CA PRO A 53 -9.29 -10.05 12.33
C PRO A 53 -9.82 -11.37 12.86
N ILE A 54 -8.93 -12.17 13.45
CA ILE A 54 -9.31 -13.16 14.45
C ILE A 54 -9.61 -12.38 15.73
N TYR A 55 -10.84 -12.41 16.19
CA TYR A 55 -11.32 -11.55 17.28
C TYR A 55 -10.81 -11.95 18.67
N GLN A 56 -10.50 -13.23 18.88
CA GLN A 56 -9.82 -13.72 20.09
C GLN A 56 -8.72 -14.71 19.70
N PRO A 57 -7.48 -14.48 20.12
CA PRO A 57 -6.38 -15.41 19.85
C PRO A 57 -6.71 -16.82 20.36
N GLY A 58 -6.57 -17.80 19.47
CA GLY A 58 -6.84 -19.22 19.77
C GLY A 58 -8.31 -19.63 19.71
N GLU A 59 -9.20 -18.75 19.26
CA GLU A 59 -10.63 -19.04 19.10
C GLU A 59 -11.09 -18.79 17.67
N THR A 60 -12.02 -19.59 17.19
CA THR A 60 -12.76 -19.32 15.95
C THR A 60 -13.80 -18.22 16.18
N VAL A 61 -14.33 -17.64 15.09
CA VAL A 61 -15.42 -16.66 15.15
C VAL A 61 -16.65 -17.20 15.90
N ILE A 62 -16.92 -18.52 15.81
CA ILE A 62 -18.03 -19.18 16.51
C ILE A 62 -17.77 -19.25 18.01
N GLU A 63 -16.57 -19.68 18.40
CA GLU A 63 -16.18 -19.78 19.81
C GLU A 63 -16.18 -18.41 20.48
N THR A 64 -15.61 -17.41 19.82
CA THR A 64 -15.60 -16.03 20.31
C THR A 64 -17.02 -15.47 20.46
N GLN A 65 -17.91 -15.67 19.48
CA GLN A 65 -19.31 -15.25 19.61
C GLN A 65 -19.99 -15.92 20.78
N ASN A 66 -19.79 -17.24 20.96
CA ASN A 66 -20.42 -18.02 22.02
C ASN A 66 -19.84 -17.71 23.41
N SER A 67 -18.62 -17.23 23.50
CA SER A 67 -18.00 -16.85 24.78
C SER A 67 -18.64 -15.63 25.42
N GLY A 68 -19.29 -14.78 24.61
CA GLY A 68 -19.93 -13.55 25.07
C GLY A 68 -18.97 -12.47 25.57
N VAL A 69 -17.68 -12.55 25.22
CA VAL A 69 -16.68 -11.54 25.62
C VAL A 69 -16.85 -10.21 24.90
N LEU A 70 -17.49 -10.22 23.73
CA LEU A 70 -17.77 -9.02 22.96
C LEU A 70 -19.17 -8.48 23.25
N SER A 71 -19.30 -7.16 23.33
CA SER A 71 -20.58 -6.49 23.56
C SER A 71 -21.49 -6.42 22.33
N TYR A 72 -21.04 -6.94 21.18
CA TYR A 72 -21.74 -6.92 19.90
C TYR A 72 -21.75 -8.31 19.24
N ASN A 73 -22.63 -8.48 18.25
CA ASN A 73 -22.79 -9.74 17.53
C ASN A 73 -21.78 -9.81 16.36
N LEU A 74 -20.84 -10.75 16.44
CA LEU A 74 -19.86 -10.97 15.38
C LEU A 74 -20.49 -11.41 14.05
N TYR A 75 -21.57 -12.19 14.10
CA TYR A 75 -22.22 -12.63 12.86
C TYR A 75 -22.77 -11.45 12.07
N ASP A 76 -23.28 -10.41 12.75
CA ASP A 76 -23.75 -9.20 12.09
C ASP A 76 -22.61 -8.41 11.43
N VAL A 77 -21.41 -8.41 12.02
CA VAL A 77 -20.22 -7.79 11.43
C VAL A 77 -19.92 -8.38 10.06
N PHE A 78 -19.96 -9.71 9.94
CA PHE A 78 -19.69 -10.40 8.68
C PHE A 78 -20.89 -10.35 7.72
N THR A 79 -22.09 -10.67 8.18
CA THR A 79 -23.26 -10.77 7.30
C THR A 79 -23.69 -9.43 6.71
N SER A 80 -23.46 -8.32 7.41
CA SER A 80 -23.65 -6.96 6.85
C SER A 80 -22.70 -6.66 5.69
N ARG A 81 -21.63 -7.44 5.52
CA ARG A 81 -20.63 -7.31 4.45
C ARG A 81 -20.68 -8.46 3.43
N THR A 82 -21.80 -9.20 3.37
CA THR A 82 -21.93 -10.33 2.44
C THR A 82 -21.64 -9.91 0.99
N GLY A 83 -22.14 -8.76 0.54
CA GLY A 83 -21.91 -8.27 -0.83
C GLY A 83 -20.42 -8.08 -1.17
N PRO A 84 -19.69 -7.25 -0.41
CA PRO A 84 -18.24 -7.06 -0.59
C PRO A 84 -17.44 -8.36 -0.52
N TYR A 85 -17.74 -9.24 0.42
CA TYR A 85 -16.99 -10.49 0.58
C TYR A 85 -17.34 -11.56 -0.45
N THR A 86 -18.37 -11.35 -1.28
CA THR A 86 -18.81 -12.35 -2.27
C THR A 86 -18.85 -11.77 -3.69
N THR A 87 -19.95 -11.15 -4.09
CA THR A 87 -20.26 -10.90 -5.50
C THR A 87 -19.99 -9.48 -6.00
N TRP A 88 -19.99 -8.47 -5.13
CA TRP A 88 -19.94 -7.09 -5.59
C TRP A 88 -18.64 -6.72 -6.31
N PRO A 89 -17.43 -7.07 -5.81
CA PRO A 89 -16.20 -6.76 -6.53
C PRO A 89 -16.12 -7.45 -7.90
N SER A 90 -16.51 -8.73 -7.97
CA SER A 90 -16.52 -9.46 -9.25
C SER A 90 -17.53 -8.88 -10.24
N ASN A 91 -18.70 -8.42 -9.76
CA ASN A 91 -19.70 -7.76 -10.59
C ASN A 91 -19.18 -6.43 -11.13
N ALA A 92 -18.48 -5.62 -10.31
CA ALA A 92 -17.87 -4.38 -10.74
C ALA A 92 -16.82 -4.61 -11.84
N VAL A 93 -15.90 -5.56 -11.64
CA VAL A 93 -14.91 -5.90 -12.67
C VAL A 93 -15.56 -6.44 -13.95
N ASN A 94 -16.66 -7.18 -13.83
CA ASN A 94 -17.40 -7.66 -15.00
C ASN A 94 -17.97 -6.53 -15.87
N LYS A 95 -18.31 -5.37 -15.31
CA LYS A 95 -18.76 -4.19 -16.07
C LYS A 95 -17.66 -3.60 -16.96
N MET A 96 -16.39 -3.91 -16.66
CA MET A 96 -15.23 -3.36 -17.36
C MET A 96 -14.61 -4.31 -18.40
N LEU A 97 -15.22 -5.47 -18.68
CA LEU A 97 -14.62 -6.50 -19.56
C LEU A 97 -14.40 -6.03 -21.00
N SER A 98 -15.08 -4.98 -21.45
CA SER A 98 -14.89 -4.38 -22.78
C SER A 98 -13.63 -3.51 -22.89
N PHE A 99 -13.00 -3.15 -21.80
CA PHE A 99 -11.74 -2.40 -21.79
C PHE A 99 -10.54 -3.36 -21.71
N ASP A 100 -9.53 -3.10 -22.50
CA ASP A 100 -8.41 -4.04 -22.71
C ASP A 100 -7.61 -4.32 -21.41
N HIS A 101 -7.34 -3.28 -20.61
CA HIS A 101 -6.46 -3.34 -19.46
C HIS A 101 -7.20 -3.29 -18.12
N ALA A 102 -8.53 -3.06 -18.14
CA ALA A 102 -9.30 -2.80 -16.94
C ALA A 102 -9.39 -4.00 -16.00
N GLY A 103 -9.31 -3.69 -14.71
CA GLY A 103 -9.42 -4.64 -13.62
C GLY A 103 -9.34 -3.94 -12.27
N ALA A 104 -9.14 -4.73 -11.22
CA ALA A 104 -8.93 -4.22 -9.87
C ALA A 104 -7.93 -5.10 -9.11
N GLN A 105 -7.15 -4.50 -8.23
CA GLN A 105 -6.39 -5.16 -7.19
C GLN A 105 -7.29 -5.33 -5.96
N VAL A 106 -7.18 -6.47 -5.31
CA VAL A 106 -7.91 -6.76 -4.06
C VAL A 106 -6.94 -7.36 -3.05
N SER A 107 -6.78 -6.70 -1.91
CA SER A 107 -6.15 -7.32 -0.75
C SER A 107 -7.23 -8.01 0.09
N PHE A 108 -7.08 -9.29 0.30
CA PHE A 108 -8.05 -10.12 1.02
C PHE A 108 -7.30 -10.90 2.11
N SER A 109 -7.47 -10.55 3.38
CA SER A 109 -6.66 -11.14 4.45
C SER A 109 -6.93 -12.63 4.65
N GLY A 110 -5.91 -13.36 5.10
CA GLY A 110 -6.06 -14.76 5.47
C GLY A 110 -7.00 -14.96 6.66
N SER A 111 -6.98 -14.05 7.63
CA SER A 111 -7.94 -14.04 8.76
C SER A 111 -9.38 -13.97 8.29
N LEU A 112 -9.68 -13.14 7.28
CA LEU A 112 -11.02 -13.06 6.70
C LEU A 112 -11.40 -14.37 5.99
N VAL A 113 -10.48 -14.96 5.19
CA VAL A 113 -10.70 -16.28 4.57
C VAL A 113 -11.02 -17.35 5.61
N GLU A 114 -10.28 -17.37 6.71
CA GLU A 114 -10.50 -18.32 7.81
C GLU A 114 -11.88 -18.14 8.44
N ASN A 115 -12.24 -16.90 8.80
CA ASN A 115 -13.55 -16.59 9.37
C ASN A 115 -14.70 -16.97 8.43
N LEU A 116 -14.61 -16.64 7.13
CA LEU A 116 -15.65 -16.98 6.14
C LEU A 116 -15.80 -18.49 5.95
N ASN A 117 -14.70 -19.25 5.95
CA ASN A 117 -14.75 -20.71 5.88
C ASN A 117 -15.43 -21.32 7.12
N VAL A 118 -15.16 -20.78 8.32
CA VAL A 118 -15.78 -21.23 9.56
C VAL A 118 -17.27 -20.91 9.57
N LEU A 119 -17.66 -19.70 9.15
CA LEU A 119 -19.06 -19.29 9.05
C LEU A 119 -19.83 -20.15 8.03
N GLU A 120 -19.25 -20.39 6.84
CA GLU A 120 -19.82 -21.27 5.81
C GLU A 120 -20.04 -22.68 6.37
N ALA A 121 -19.04 -23.28 7.01
CA ALA A 121 -19.09 -24.63 7.56
C ALA A 121 -20.15 -24.78 8.66
N ASN A 122 -20.50 -23.72 9.36
CA ASN A 122 -21.52 -23.69 10.41
C ASN A 122 -22.88 -23.19 9.91
N GLY A 123 -23.07 -22.95 8.61
CA GLY A 123 -24.34 -22.52 8.03
C GLY A 123 -24.74 -21.08 8.38
N ILE A 124 -23.78 -20.24 8.76
CA ILE A 124 -24.02 -18.84 9.15
C ILE A 124 -23.71 -17.93 7.94
N GLY A 125 -24.55 -17.97 6.93
CA GLY A 125 -24.34 -17.25 5.68
C GLY A 125 -23.17 -17.78 4.84
N PHE A 126 -22.75 -17.01 3.83
CA PHE A 126 -21.55 -17.24 3.03
C PHE A 126 -21.49 -18.57 2.26
N SER A 127 -22.63 -19.25 2.05
CA SER A 127 -22.66 -20.47 1.22
C SER A 127 -22.04 -20.22 -0.15
N ASN A 128 -21.03 -21.02 -0.52
CA ASN A 128 -20.27 -20.88 -1.76
C ASN A 128 -19.63 -19.48 -1.96
N TRP A 129 -19.21 -18.81 -0.90
CA TRP A 129 -18.67 -17.44 -0.96
C TRP A 129 -17.50 -17.27 -1.94
N LYS A 130 -16.71 -18.31 -2.18
CA LYS A 130 -15.57 -18.32 -3.09
C LYS A 130 -15.97 -18.29 -4.57
N SER A 131 -17.19 -18.68 -4.91
CA SER A 131 -17.56 -18.95 -6.30
C SER A 131 -17.42 -17.73 -7.23
N ALA A 132 -17.81 -16.55 -6.73
CA ALA A 132 -17.68 -15.31 -7.50
C ALA A 132 -16.21 -14.93 -7.76
N TRP A 133 -15.34 -15.09 -6.76
CA TRP A 133 -13.90 -14.88 -6.88
C TRP A 133 -13.25 -15.88 -7.85
N GLN A 134 -13.57 -17.17 -7.71
CA GLN A 134 -13.08 -18.22 -8.60
C GLN A 134 -13.52 -18.00 -10.05
N SER A 135 -14.70 -17.42 -10.29
CA SER A 135 -15.20 -17.10 -11.62
C SER A 135 -14.35 -16.04 -12.35
N MET A 136 -13.55 -15.27 -11.61
CA MET A 136 -12.65 -14.26 -12.17
C MET A 136 -11.30 -14.82 -12.58
N ILE A 137 -10.90 -16.00 -12.11
CA ILE A 137 -9.58 -16.61 -12.40
C ILE A 137 -9.29 -16.73 -13.91
N PRO A 138 -10.22 -17.17 -14.77
CA PRO A 138 -9.98 -17.25 -16.21
C PRO A 138 -10.01 -15.88 -16.93
N LYS A 139 -10.46 -14.81 -16.26
CA LYS A 139 -10.63 -13.50 -16.90
C LYS A 139 -9.32 -12.72 -16.87
N LYS A 140 -8.78 -12.48 -18.04
CA LYS A 140 -7.48 -11.84 -18.24
C LYS A 140 -7.64 -10.50 -18.97
N THR A 141 -6.70 -9.61 -18.73
CA THR A 141 -6.49 -8.41 -19.55
C THR A 141 -5.93 -8.81 -20.93
N SER A 142 -5.84 -7.87 -21.86
CA SER A 142 -5.21 -8.08 -23.18
C SER A 142 -3.72 -8.46 -23.06
N LEU A 143 -3.05 -8.10 -21.97
CA LEU A 143 -1.66 -8.48 -21.69
C LEU A 143 -1.53 -9.83 -20.97
N GLY A 144 -2.63 -10.49 -20.67
CA GLY A 144 -2.65 -11.81 -20.04
C GLY A 144 -2.62 -11.80 -18.51
N ASN A 145 -2.63 -10.63 -17.87
CA ASN A 145 -2.67 -10.52 -16.42
C ASN A 145 -4.08 -10.73 -15.86
N GLN A 146 -4.20 -10.95 -14.56
CA GLN A 146 -5.50 -11.11 -13.89
C GLN A 146 -6.28 -9.81 -13.92
N ARG A 147 -7.57 -9.83 -14.34
CA ARG A 147 -8.45 -8.67 -14.21
C ARG A 147 -8.85 -8.39 -12.77
N MET A 148 -8.91 -9.43 -11.95
CA MET A 148 -9.01 -9.32 -10.51
C MET A 148 -7.72 -9.88 -9.93
N ASP A 149 -6.77 -8.99 -9.65
CA ASP A 149 -5.48 -9.34 -9.07
C ASP A 149 -5.60 -9.36 -7.55
N MET A 150 -5.65 -10.56 -6.97
CA MET A 150 -5.64 -10.73 -5.52
C MET A 150 -4.20 -10.57 -5.04
N VAL A 151 -3.86 -9.35 -4.64
CA VAL A 151 -2.48 -8.97 -4.28
C VAL A 151 -2.00 -9.68 -3.02
N GLY A 152 -0.68 -9.81 -2.90
CA GLY A 152 -0.03 -10.30 -1.70
C GLY A 152 -0.41 -9.50 -0.46
N PHE A 153 -0.40 -10.16 0.69
CA PHE A 153 -0.82 -9.57 1.95
C PHE A 153 -0.19 -10.28 3.15
N GLY A 154 -0.10 -9.60 4.30
CA GLY A 154 0.17 -10.26 5.57
C GLY A 154 -1.07 -11.02 6.04
N TYR A 155 -0.95 -12.34 6.29
CA TYR A 155 -2.10 -13.21 6.57
C TYR A 155 -3.04 -12.66 7.64
N HIS A 156 -2.47 -12.22 8.76
CA HIS A 156 -3.22 -11.68 9.91
C HIS A 156 -3.22 -10.16 9.99
N HIS A 157 -2.88 -9.45 8.89
CA HIS A 157 -2.89 -7.98 8.86
C HIS A 157 -1.87 -7.33 9.80
N PRO A 158 -0.57 -7.73 9.79
CA PRO A 158 0.43 -7.15 10.68
C PRO A 158 0.88 -5.76 10.23
N ILE A 159 1.37 -4.94 11.16
CA ILE A 159 2.19 -3.77 10.82
C ILE A 159 3.60 -4.27 10.47
N MET A 160 3.83 -4.54 9.17
CA MET A 160 5.06 -5.17 8.69
C MET A 160 6.34 -4.46 9.15
N PRO A 161 6.41 -3.12 9.18
CA PRO A 161 7.61 -2.43 9.69
C PRO A 161 7.93 -2.68 11.17
N LEU A 162 6.98 -3.15 11.97
CA LEU A 162 7.17 -3.35 13.41
C LEU A 162 7.46 -4.81 13.81
N ILE A 163 7.47 -5.73 12.85
CA ILE A 163 7.77 -7.14 13.08
C ILE A 163 9.05 -7.58 12.37
N ASP A 164 9.63 -8.68 12.81
CA ASP A 164 10.84 -9.22 12.20
C ASP A 164 10.63 -9.64 10.74
N ARG A 165 11.68 -9.55 9.92
CA ARG A 165 11.65 -9.97 8.51
C ARG A 165 11.17 -11.42 8.32
N GLU A 166 11.60 -12.31 9.20
CA GLU A 166 11.19 -13.71 9.18
C GLU A 166 9.68 -13.87 9.46
N ASP A 167 9.14 -13.08 10.39
CA ASP A 167 7.70 -13.06 10.70
C ASP A 167 6.90 -12.53 9.50
N ILE A 168 7.41 -11.49 8.79
CA ILE A 168 6.81 -11.02 7.53
C ILE A 168 6.77 -12.15 6.49
N GLU A 169 7.88 -12.87 6.30
CA GLU A 169 7.95 -13.98 5.34
C GLU A 169 6.96 -15.11 5.71
N LYS A 170 6.80 -15.42 7.00
CA LYS A 170 5.81 -16.39 7.50
C LYS A 170 4.38 -15.92 7.26
N GLN A 171 4.07 -14.65 7.53
CA GLN A 171 2.75 -14.06 7.24
C GLN A 171 2.41 -14.19 5.74
N ILE A 172 3.34 -13.85 4.84
CA ILE A 172 3.14 -13.95 3.40
C ILE A 172 3.05 -15.42 2.95
N GLN A 173 3.87 -16.31 3.50
CA GLN A 173 3.84 -17.73 3.19
C GLN A 173 2.50 -18.35 3.56
N LYS A 174 2.00 -18.08 4.77
CA LYS A 174 0.68 -18.55 5.22
C LYS A 174 -0.45 -18.02 4.32
N HIS A 175 -0.34 -16.78 3.87
CA HIS A 175 -1.29 -16.18 2.93
C HIS A 175 -1.28 -16.91 1.58
N LYS A 176 -0.10 -17.21 1.01
CA LYS A 176 0.03 -17.99 -0.23
C LYS A 176 -0.62 -19.38 -0.11
N GLU A 177 -0.38 -20.06 0.99
CA GLU A 177 -0.96 -21.39 1.25
C GLU A 177 -2.48 -21.36 1.33
N ALA A 178 -3.03 -20.37 2.06
CA ALA A 178 -4.47 -20.18 2.15
C ALA A 178 -5.11 -19.86 0.79
N PHE A 179 -4.45 -19.03 -0.01
CA PHE A 179 -4.94 -18.67 -1.34
C PHE A 179 -4.89 -19.84 -2.31
N ALA A 180 -3.81 -20.61 -2.31
CA ALA A 180 -3.73 -21.83 -3.12
C ALA A 180 -4.82 -22.85 -2.76
N ALA A 181 -5.17 -22.96 -1.46
CA ALA A 181 -6.21 -23.86 -0.99
C ALA A 181 -7.64 -23.39 -1.33
N ASN A 182 -7.90 -22.08 -1.28
CA ASN A 182 -9.25 -21.54 -1.45
C ASN A 182 -9.54 -21.07 -2.88
N PHE A 183 -8.52 -20.70 -3.66
CA PHE A 183 -8.65 -20.20 -5.03
C PHE A 183 -7.74 -21.01 -5.99
N PRO A 184 -7.98 -22.31 -6.16
CA PRO A 184 -7.11 -23.18 -6.98
C PRO A 184 -7.04 -22.68 -8.43
N GLY A 185 -5.79 -22.55 -8.93
CA GLY A 185 -5.52 -22.03 -10.28
C GLY A 185 -5.36 -20.51 -10.35
N LEU A 186 -5.57 -19.77 -9.25
CA LEU A 186 -5.19 -18.37 -9.17
C LEU A 186 -3.67 -18.27 -9.01
N PRO A 187 -2.94 -17.58 -9.92
CA PRO A 187 -1.55 -17.27 -9.69
C PRO A 187 -1.43 -16.26 -8.53
N TYR A 188 -0.42 -16.45 -7.68
CA TYR A 188 -0.14 -15.44 -6.65
C TYR A 188 0.36 -14.16 -7.28
N SER A 189 -0.13 -13.02 -6.83
CA SER A 189 0.24 -11.72 -7.38
C SER A 189 1.75 -11.44 -7.23
N LYS A 190 2.27 -10.61 -8.13
CA LYS A 190 3.62 -10.04 -8.04
C LYS A 190 3.71 -8.82 -7.15
N GLY A 191 2.58 -8.26 -6.79
CA GLY A 191 2.47 -7.10 -5.92
C GLY A 191 1.93 -7.42 -4.54
N ILE A 192 2.17 -6.48 -3.63
CA ILE A 192 1.65 -6.54 -2.27
C ILE A 192 1.03 -5.19 -1.87
N PHE A 193 -0.07 -5.27 -1.15
CA PHE A 193 -0.58 -4.18 -0.34
C PHE A 193 -0.19 -4.46 1.12
N PRO A 194 0.76 -3.71 1.70
CA PRO A 194 1.06 -3.86 3.12
C PRO A 194 -0.16 -3.46 3.96
N PRO A 195 -0.52 -4.23 4.99
CA PRO A 195 -1.59 -3.84 5.90
C PRO A 195 -1.41 -2.41 6.41
N GLU A 196 -2.51 -1.67 6.52
CA GLU A 196 -2.53 -0.25 6.89
C GLU A 196 -1.70 0.66 5.95
N ASN A 197 -1.39 0.19 4.75
CA ASN A 197 -0.44 0.86 3.85
C ASN A 197 0.92 1.15 4.54
N ALA A 198 1.21 0.40 5.62
CA ALA A 198 2.41 0.60 6.45
C ALA A 198 3.65 0.10 5.73
N PHE A 199 4.57 1.03 5.48
CA PHE A 199 5.78 0.76 4.72
C PHE A 199 7.01 1.42 5.36
N GLU A 200 8.12 0.70 5.33
CA GLU A 200 9.47 1.19 5.57
C GLU A 200 10.45 0.37 4.72
N GLU A 201 11.53 0.97 4.26
CA GLU A 201 12.45 0.33 3.31
C GLU A 201 13.07 -0.98 3.80
N HIS A 202 13.23 -1.15 5.13
CA HIS A 202 13.86 -2.35 5.70
C HIS A 202 13.03 -3.63 5.50
N ILE A 203 11.74 -3.54 5.12
CA ILE A 203 10.92 -4.72 4.82
C ILE A 203 11.15 -5.26 3.40
N ILE A 204 11.77 -4.48 2.51
CA ILE A 204 12.00 -4.86 1.10
C ILE A 204 12.67 -6.23 0.96
N PRO A 205 13.70 -6.59 1.74
CA PRO A 205 14.30 -7.93 1.66
C PRO A 205 13.28 -9.06 1.88
N ALA A 206 12.43 -8.97 2.89
CA ALA A 206 11.42 -9.99 3.17
C ALA A 206 10.39 -10.09 2.03
N LEU A 207 9.97 -8.95 1.45
CA LEU A 207 9.07 -8.92 0.30
C LEU A 207 9.72 -9.57 -0.93
N LYS A 208 10.99 -9.25 -1.23
CA LYS A 208 11.75 -9.85 -2.34
C LYS A 208 11.97 -11.35 -2.13
N ASN A 209 12.34 -11.78 -0.94
CA ASN A 209 12.50 -13.20 -0.59
C ASN A 209 11.16 -13.95 -0.76
N SER A 210 10.06 -13.27 -0.50
CA SER A 210 8.71 -13.78 -0.74
C SER A 210 8.30 -13.75 -2.23
N GLY A 211 9.17 -13.38 -3.17
CA GLY A 211 8.94 -13.41 -4.62
C GLY A 211 8.01 -12.32 -5.13
N LEU A 212 7.95 -11.20 -4.43
CA LEU A 212 7.18 -10.01 -4.81
C LEU A 212 8.07 -9.02 -5.56
N ASP A 213 7.49 -8.31 -6.53
CA ASP A 213 8.21 -7.40 -7.42
C ASP A 213 7.86 -5.93 -7.19
N TRP A 214 6.66 -5.64 -6.66
CA TRP A 214 6.21 -4.28 -6.37
C TRP A 214 5.35 -4.21 -5.10
N VAL A 215 5.33 -3.02 -4.47
CA VAL A 215 4.61 -2.73 -3.23
C VAL A 215 3.83 -1.43 -3.36
N MET A 216 2.61 -1.40 -2.83
CA MET A 216 1.82 -0.17 -2.72
C MET A 216 2.19 0.61 -1.46
N VAL A 217 2.32 1.93 -1.60
CA VAL A 217 2.67 2.85 -0.52
C VAL A 217 1.82 4.11 -0.66
N ASP A 218 1.41 4.72 0.44
CA ASP A 218 0.62 5.96 0.40
C ASP A 218 1.42 7.08 -0.29
N ASN A 219 0.80 7.76 -1.24
CA ASN A 219 1.47 8.74 -2.09
C ASN A 219 2.02 9.95 -1.34
N ILE A 220 1.48 10.27 -0.18
CA ILE A 220 2.00 11.39 0.63
C ILE A 220 3.45 11.17 1.06
N HIS A 221 3.88 9.92 1.27
CA HIS A 221 5.24 9.58 1.66
C HIS A 221 6.27 9.75 0.53
N PHE A 222 5.81 9.85 -0.72
CA PHE A 222 6.64 10.25 -1.86
C PHE A 222 6.81 11.77 -1.92
N ASP A 223 5.71 12.50 -1.72
CA ASP A 223 5.67 13.95 -1.85
C ASP A 223 6.45 14.64 -0.73
N ARG A 224 6.29 14.17 0.50
CA ARG A 224 6.85 14.79 1.71
C ARG A 224 8.38 14.73 1.77
N THR A 225 9.00 13.75 1.11
CA THR A 225 10.46 13.61 1.02
C THR A 225 11.10 14.48 -0.06
N CYS A 226 10.30 15.26 -0.79
CA CYS A 226 10.80 16.18 -1.80
C CYS A 226 11.26 17.52 -1.20
N ASN A 227 12.38 18.03 -1.69
CA ASN A 227 12.82 19.38 -1.38
C ASN A 227 11.73 20.40 -1.72
N SER A 228 11.55 21.38 -0.82
CA SER A 228 10.56 22.45 -0.97
C SER A 228 9.10 21.97 -0.99
N TYR A 229 8.79 20.85 -0.31
CA TYR A 229 7.41 20.46 -0.10
C TYR A 229 6.62 21.60 0.57
N PRO A 230 5.47 22.00 0.04
CA PRO A 230 4.73 23.16 0.53
C PRO A 230 3.92 22.84 1.80
N TRP A 231 4.55 22.77 2.95
CA TRP A 231 3.97 22.47 4.27
C TRP A 231 2.89 23.45 4.76
N GLY A 232 2.58 24.49 4.07
CA GLY A 232 1.89 25.71 4.46
C GLY A 232 0.53 25.64 5.18
N ASN A 233 0.11 24.51 5.72
CA ASN A 233 -1.20 24.38 6.37
C ASN A 233 -1.16 24.17 7.88
N GLY A 234 -0.05 24.44 8.52
CA GLY A 234 0.08 24.64 9.94
C GLY A 234 -0.52 23.58 10.88
N GLY A 235 0.31 23.01 11.72
CA GLY A 235 -0.10 22.70 13.08
C GLY A 235 -0.75 21.36 13.36
N SER A 236 -1.10 20.55 12.38
CA SER A 236 -1.81 19.30 12.66
C SER A 236 -1.19 18.03 12.07
N ILE A 237 0.03 18.14 11.57
CA ILE A 237 0.78 17.00 11.04
C ILE A 237 2.20 17.00 11.57
N VAL A 238 2.81 15.83 11.66
CA VAL A 238 4.24 15.68 11.91
C VAL A 238 4.97 15.99 10.61
N GLU A 239 5.93 16.92 10.64
CA GLU A 239 6.81 17.18 9.51
C GLU A 239 7.74 15.99 9.31
N VAL A 240 8.13 15.72 8.08
CA VAL A 240 9.10 14.66 7.79
C VAL A 240 10.46 14.99 8.39
N ASN A 241 11.20 13.98 8.81
CA ASN A 241 12.56 14.18 9.30
C ASN A 241 13.45 14.77 8.18
N LYS A 242 14.29 15.74 8.52
CA LYS A 242 15.20 16.37 7.55
C LYS A 242 16.12 15.38 6.83
N ALA A 243 16.47 14.26 7.47
CA ALA A 243 17.26 13.22 6.85
C ALA A 243 16.53 12.53 5.70
N ASP A 244 15.18 12.56 5.70
CA ASP A 244 14.36 11.96 4.66
C ASP A 244 14.05 12.93 3.49
N ILE A 245 14.35 14.22 3.63
CA ILE A 245 14.16 15.21 2.56
C ILE A 245 15.34 15.15 1.59
N VAL A 246 15.39 14.11 0.79
CA VAL A 246 16.52 13.83 -0.14
C VAL A 246 16.10 13.84 -1.61
N ASN A 247 14.81 13.81 -1.91
CA ASN A 247 14.31 13.84 -3.28
C ASN A 247 14.31 15.28 -3.85
N PRO A 248 14.53 15.48 -5.15
CA PRO A 248 14.49 16.80 -5.76
C PRO A 248 13.06 17.37 -5.74
N ASN A 249 12.96 18.72 -5.78
CA ASN A 249 11.67 19.40 -5.94
C ASN A 249 11.07 19.09 -7.33
N PRO A 250 9.88 18.50 -7.44
CA PRO A 250 9.22 18.22 -8.72
C PRO A 250 8.73 19.49 -9.44
N ASN A 251 8.51 20.59 -8.70
CA ASN A 251 7.99 21.87 -9.18
C ASN A 251 6.58 21.81 -9.81
N ASP A 252 5.79 20.79 -9.50
CA ASP A 252 4.45 20.57 -10.06
C ASP A 252 3.35 20.40 -8.99
N TRP A 253 3.56 21.00 -7.82
CA TRP A 253 2.65 20.89 -6.69
C TRP A 253 1.21 21.32 -7.02
N GLN A 254 0.26 20.43 -6.74
CA GLN A 254 -1.16 20.63 -6.99
C GLN A 254 -1.94 20.64 -5.68
N LYS A 255 -2.77 21.67 -5.51
CA LYS A 255 -3.84 21.64 -4.51
C LYS A 255 -5.11 21.12 -5.18
N LEU A 256 -5.52 19.93 -4.82
CA LEU A 256 -6.74 19.33 -5.35
C LEU A 256 -7.98 20.04 -4.78
N ASN A 257 -8.95 20.33 -5.66
CA ASN A 257 -10.19 20.99 -5.30
C ASN A 257 -11.38 20.03 -5.50
N GLY A 258 -12.46 20.24 -4.73
CA GLY A 258 -13.67 19.43 -4.83
C GLY A 258 -13.59 18.07 -4.14
N LEU A 259 -12.52 17.84 -3.36
CA LEU A 259 -12.35 16.68 -2.48
C LEU A 259 -11.58 17.11 -1.23
N TRP A 260 -11.60 16.26 -0.20
CA TRP A 260 -10.80 16.52 0.98
C TRP A 260 -9.32 16.20 0.68
N ALA A 261 -8.52 17.23 0.50
CA ALA A 261 -7.09 17.14 0.26
C ALA A 261 -6.39 18.28 1.02
N PRO A 262 -6.02 18.06 2.29
CA PRO A 262 -5.41 19.10 3.11
C PRO A 262 -3.99 19.45 2.66
N LEU A 263 -3.31 18.53 1.99
CA LEU A 263 -1.95 18.67 1.51
C LEU A 263 -1.90 18.71 -0.02
N PRO A 264 -0.93 19.42 -0.61
CA PRO A 264 -0.70 19.36 -2.04
C PRO A 264 -0.07 18.01 -2.44
N VAL A 265 -0.26 17.62 -3.70
CA VAL A 265 0.33 16.43 -4.31
C VAL A 265 1.16 16.83 -5.52
N SER A 266 2.17 16.02 -5.85
CA SER A 266 2.92 16.13 -7.09
C SER A 266 2.39 15.14 -8.13
N ALA A 267 2.16 15.61 -9.35
CA ALA A 267 1.78 14.71 -10.44
C ALA A 267 2.93 13.76 -10.83
N ALA A 268 4.17 14.24 -10.75
CA ALA A 268 5.35 13.46 -11.11
C ALA A 268 5.74 12.41 -10.07
N TRP A 269 5.63 12.75 -8.77
CA TRP A 269 6.08 11.87 -7.68
C TRP A 269 4.96 11.06 -7.07
N GLY A 270 3.88 11.70 -6.69
CA GLY A 270 2.78 11.06 -5.98
C GLY A 270 1.84 10.24 -6.87
N HIS A 271 2.06 10.22 -8.21
CA HIS A 271 1.21 9.51 -9.17
C HIS A 271 2.00 8.75 -10.24
N ARG A 272 3.23 8.33 -9.94
CA ARG A 272 4.04 7.45 -10.80
C ARG A 272 4.75 6.40 -9.97
N PRO A 273 4.86 5.15 -10.43
CA PRO A 273 5.72 4.15 -9.82
C PRO A 273 7.20 4.54 -9.98
N HIS A 274 7.99 4.22 -8.95
CA HIS A 274 9.43 4.48 -8.89
C HIS A 274 10.17 3.24 -8.36
N TRP A 275 11.49 3.21 -8.51
CA TRP A 275 12.33 2.27 -7.79
C TRP A 275 12.68 2.82 -6.41
N MET A 276 12.69 1.94 -5.43
CA MET A 276 13.27 2.19 -4.12
C MET A 276 14.39 1.19 -3.84
N LYS A 277 15.41 1.65 -3.13
CA LYS A 277 16.58 0.84 -2.79
C LYS A 277 16.74 0.77 -1.28
N TYR A 278 16.93 -0.44 -0.78
CA TYR A 278 17.40 -0.71 0.58
C TYR A 278 18.78 -1.34 0.55
N VAL A 279 19.67 -0.86 1.40
CA VAL A 279 21.01 -1.46 1.61
C VAL A 279 21.05 -2.06 3.00
N ASP A 280 21.18 -3.37 3.10
CA ASP A 280 21.27 -4.05 4.38
C ASP A 280 22.54 -3.61 5.13
N PRO A 281 22.42 -2.99 6.32
CA PRO A 281 23.56 -2.41 7.02
C PRO A 281 24.53 -3.45 7.58
N ALA A 282 24.10 -4.71 7.72
CA ALA A 282 24.95 -5.79 8.22
C ALA A 282 25.80 -6.44 7.12
N THR A 283 25.26 -6.52 5.91
CA THR A 283 25.88 -7.26 4.79
C THR A 283 26.32 -6.37 3.63
N GLY A 284 25.80 -5.15 3.52
CA GLY A 284 25.98 -4.27 2.37
C GLY A 284 25.21 -4.74 1.12
N THR A 285 24.30 -5.71 1.26
CA THR A 285 23.51 -6.21 0.14
C THR A 285 22.45 -5.20 -0.26
N GLU A 286 22.42 -4.86 -1.56
CA GLU A 286 21.38 -3.99 -2.13
C GLU A 286 20.16 -4.80 -2.55
N TYR A 287 18.98 -4.28 -2.20
CA TYR A 287 17.68 -4.76 -2.66
C TYR A 287 16.96 -3.61 -3.35
N LYS A 288 16.31 -3.89 -4.48
CA LYS A 288 15.47 -2.93 -5.20
C LYS A 288 14.06 -3.47 -5.35
N MET A 289 13.09 -2.59 -5.20
CA MET A 289 11.67 -2.90 -5.39
C MET A 289 10.96 -1.73 -6.04
N ILE A 290 9.97 -2.00 -6.89
CA ILE A 290 9.09 -0.96 -7.42
C ILE A 290 8.12 -0.56 -6.31
N VAL A 291 8.05 0.74 -6.00
CA VAL A 291 7.04 1.33 -5.14
C VAL A 291 5.97 2.00 -5.99
N VAL A 292 4.71 1.69 -5.70
CA VAL A 292 3.55 2.17 -6.45
C VAL A 292 2.72 3.07 -5.53
N PRO A 293 2.60 4.38 -5.82
CA PRO A 293 1.86 5.28 -4.97
C PRO A 293 0.36 4.98 -5.01
N THR A 294 -0.27 4.82 -3.84
CA THR A 294 -1.73 4.86 -3.71
C THR A 294 -2.20 6.29 -3.52
N SER A 295 -3.23 6.69 -4.24
CA SER A 295 -3.70 8.08 -4.28
C SER A 295 -4.67 8.35 -3.14
N THR A 296 -4.16 8.64 -1.96
CA THR A 296 -4.91 8.75 -0.71
C THR A 296 -6.15 9.64 -0.81
N PHE A 297 -6.01 10.86 -1.33
CA PHE A 297 -7.13 11.81 -1.33
C PHE A 297 -8.21 11.44 -2.36
N PHE A 298 -7.82 10.96 -3.54
CA PHE A 298 -8.77 10.44 -4.52
C PHE A 298 -9.44 9.16 -4.04
N GLY A 299 -8.69 8.24 -3.46
CA GLY A 299 -9.20 6.98 -2.94
C GLY A 299 -10.18 7.17 -1.79
N ASN A 300 -9.89 8.10 -0.87
CA ASN A 300 -10.79 8.45 0.22
C ASN A 300 -12.16 8.95 -0.28
N GLU A 301 -12.20 9.83 -1.28
CA GLU A 301 -13.45 10.32 -1.84
C GLU A 301 -14.17 9.24 -2.66
N ASP A 302 -13.44 8.42 -3.40
CA ASP A 302 -14.00 7.29 -4.15
C ASP A 302 -14.66 6.26 -3.21
N GLY A 303 -14.00 5.93 -2.11
CA GLY A 303 -14.51 4.99 -1.10
C GLY A 303 -15.74 5.47 -0.32
N ARG A 304 -16.05 6.77 -0.38
CA ARG A 304 -17.25 7.36 0.25
C ARG A 304 -18.49 7.30 -0.63
N GLY A 305 -18.57 6.34 -1.53
CA GLY A 305 -19.64 6.22 -2.54
C GLY A 305 -21.07 6.40 -2.03
N GLY A 306 -21.37 6.15 -0.75
CA GLY A 306 -22.67 6.41 -0.14
C GLY A 306 -22.92 7.86 0.26
N PHE A 307 -21.88 8.68 0.31
CA PHE A 307 -21.94 10.11 0.69
C PHE A 307 -21.75 11.05 -0.50
N GLY A 308 -21.73 10.54 -1.70
CA GLY A 308 -21.43 11.23 -2.94
C GLY A 308 -20.17 10.63 -3.56
N ALA A 309 -20.34 10.00 -4.71
CA ALA A 309 -19.21 9.43 -5.45
C ALA A 309 -18.22 10.53 -5.85
N LEU A 310 -16.96 10.14 -6.01
CA LEU A 310 -15.95 10.99 -6.61
C LEU A 310 -16.48 11.57 -7.95
N ASN A 311 -16.41 12.87 -8.10
CA ASN A 311 -16.66 13.50 -9.39
C ASN A 311 -15.42 13.31 -10.27
N TYR A 312 -15.36 12.18 -10.97
CA TYR A 312 -14.18 11.79 -11.76
C TYR A 312 -13.75 12.86 -12.75
N GLU A 313 -14.70 13.49 -13.47
CA GLU A 313 -14.36 14.56 -14.42
C GLU A 313 -13.75 15.77 -13.71
N ALA A 314 -14.39 16.28 -12.67
CA ALA A 314 -13.94 17.49 -11.99
C ALA A 314 -12.62 17.30 -11.22
N THR A 315 -12.34 16.08 -10.77
CA THR A 315 -11.13 15.79 -9.97
C THR A 315 -9.95 15.33 -10.82
N MET A 316 -10.17 14.39 -11.75
CA MET A 316 -9.10 13.85 -12.59
C MET A 316 -8.58 14.87 -13.63
N SER A 317 -9.45 15.75 -14.15
CA SER A 317 -9.04 16.79 -15.10
C SER A 317 -8.05 17.80 -14.52
N GLN A 318 -7.97 17.93 -13.19
CA GLN A 318 -7.05 18.87 -12.55
C GLN A 318 -5.58 18.50 -12.79
N ILE A 319 -5.28 17.24 -13.03
CA ILE A 319 -3.90 16.76 -13.21
C ILE A 319 -3.54 16.43 -14.66
N GLU A 320 -4.49 16.53 -15.62
CA GLU A 320 -4.21 16.21 -17.04
C GLU A 320 -3.08 17.04 -17.64
N SER A 321 -3.02 18.35 -17.31
CA SER A 321 -1.98 19.24 -17.86
C SER A 321 -0.57 18.90 -17.38
N TYR A 322 -0.42 18.10 -16.34
CA TYR A 322 0.85 17.63 -15.78
C TYR A 322 1.25 16.25 -16.32
N ASN A 323 0.33 15.57 -17.02
CA ASN A 323 0.59 14.27 -17.63
C ASN A 323 1.28 14.44 -18.99
N THR A 324 2.54 14.86 -18.98
CA THR A 324 3.29 15.21 -20.20
C THR A 324 4.31 14.16 -20.63
N ASP A 325 4.57 13.17 -19.79
CA ASP A 325 5.51 12.09 -20.07
C ASP A 325 4.76 10.88 -20.62
N SER A 326 4.92 10.59 -21.90
CA SER A 326 4.26 9.48 -22.57
C SER A 326 4.90 8.11 -22.28
N GLU A 327 6.13 8.09 -21.79
CA GLU A 327 6.81 6.85 -21.40
C GLU A 327 6.47 6.42 -19.98
N HIS A 328 6.09 7.40 -19.13
CA HIS A 328 5.66 7.16 -17.76
C HIS A 328 4.42 8.02 -17.45
N PRO A 329 3.25 7.71 -18.05
CA PRO A 329 2.04 8.49 -17.82
C PRO A 329 1.56 8.37 -16.36
N ILE A 330 0.76 9.32 -15.90
CA ILE A 330 0.20 9.32 -14.55
C ILE A 330 -0.64 8.06 -14.31
N LEU A 331 -0.39 7.40 -13.16
CA LEU A 331 -1.18 6.31 -12.62
C LEU A 331 -1.84 6.77 -11.31
N ILE A 332 -3.16 6.80 -11.28
CA ILE A 332 -3.94 7.04 -10.06
C ILE A 332 -4.43 5.71 -9.53
N VAL A 333 -3.98 5.31 -8.35
CA VAL A 333 -4.47 4.12 -7.66
C VAL A 333 -5.51 4.55 -6.63
N LEU A 334 -6.78 4.29 -6.93
CA LEU A 334 -7.89 4.53 -6.02
C LEU A 334 -7.92 3.44 -4.95
N HIS A 335 -7.38 3.75 -3.78
CA HIS A 335 -7.28 2.84 -2.64
C HIS A 335 -8.28 3.21 -1.55
N HIS A 336 -9.05 2.22 -1.08
CA HIS A 336 -9.95 2.36 0.06
C HIS A 336 -10.41 0.99 0.58
N ASP A 337 -11.10 0.99 1.73
CA ASP A 337 -11.77 -0.21 2.25
C ASP A 337 -12.90 -0.62 1.31
N GLY A 338 -12.73 -1.76 0.67
CA GLY A 338 -13.72 -2.34 -0.23
C GLY A 338 -14.92 -2.94 0.48
N ASP A 339 -14.84 -3.13 1.79
CA ASP A 339 -15.89 -3.71 2.65
C ASP A 339 -16.49 -2.70 3.65
N ASN A 340 -16.31 -1.41 3.42
CA ASN A 340 -16.73 -0.35 4.33
C ASN A 340 -18.26 -0.36 4.57
N HIS A 341 -18.70 -1.04 5.64
CA HIS A 341 -20.10 -1.10 6.03
C HIS A 341 -20.57 0.23 6.62
N GLY A 342 -21.69 0.75 6.09
CA GLY A 342 -22.21 2.08 6.44
C GLY A 342 -21.53 3.23 5.70
N GLY A 343 -20.43 2.98 4.99
CA GLY A 343 -19.77 3.93 4.11
C GLY A 343 -20.30 3.94 2.67
N GLY A 344 -21.36 3.15 2.37
CA GLY A 344 -22.00 3.14 1.06
C GLY A 344 -21.45 2.15 0.04
N SER A 345 -20.83 1.07 0.50
CA SER A 345 -20.24 0.04 -0.39
C SER A 345 -21.25 -0.53 -1.41
N GLU A 346 -22.53 -0.64 -1.06
CA GLU A 346 -23.57 -1.06 -2.01
C GLU A 346 -23.71 -0.06 -3.18
N SER A 347 -23.80 1.23 -2.88
CA SER A 347 -23.87 2.28 -3.90
C SER A 347 -22.58 2.32 -4.71
N TYR A 348 -21.44 2.11 -4.06
CA TYR A 348 -20.12 2.14 -4.68
C TYR A 348 -20.01 1.09 -5.80
N TYR A 349 -20.19 -0.19 -5.51
CA TYR A 349 -20.12 -1.27 -6.51
C TYR A 349 -21.30 -1.28 -7.48
N GLY A 350 -22.41 -0.62 -7.11
CA GLY A 350 -23.63 -0.47 -7.91
C GLY A 350 -23.59 0.75 -8.82
N SER A 351 -24.38 1.76 -8.46
CA SER A 351 -24.63 2.94 -9.31
C SER A 351 -23.41 3.83 -9.52
N ASN A 352 -22.55 3.99 -8.50
CA ASN A 352 -21.35 4.83 -8.63
C ASN A 352 -20.35 4.20 -9.60
N PHE A 353 -20.19 2.87 -9.54
CA PHE A 353 -19.34 2.16 -10.47
C PHE A 353 -19.89 2.16 -11.90
N ASP A 354 -21.21 2.12 -12.09
CA ASP A 354 -21.86 2.31 -13.39
C ASP A 354 -21.58 3.71 -13.97
N ASN A 355 -21.58 4.74 -13.11
CA ASN A 355 -21.23 6.10 -13.50
C ASN A 355 -19.75 6.20 -13.92
N PHE A 356 -18.84 5.55 -13.17
CA PHE A 356 -17.42 5.47 -13.55
C PHE A 356 -17.24 4.83 -14.92
N VAL A 357 -17.85 3.68 -15.16
CA VAL A 357 -17.74 2.97 -16.45
C VAL A 357 -18.27 3.83 -17.59
N SER A 358 -19.43 4.49 -17.39
CA SER A 358 -20.02 5.38 -18.38
C SER A 358 -19.14 6.59 -18.68
N TRP A 359 -18.57 7.19 -17.64
CA TRP A 359 -17.61 8.30 -17.79
C TRP A 359 -16.35 7.89 -18.54
N LEU A 360 -15.79 6.72 -18.21
CA LEU A 360 -14.61 6.17 -18.89
C LEU A 360 -14.90 5.93 -20.39
N GLN A 361 -16.06 5.35 -20.71
CA GLN A 361 -16.50 5.14 -22.12
C GLN A 361 -16.65 6.45 -22.90
N ALA A 362 -17.04 7.52 -22.24
CA ALA A 362 -17.18 8.84 -22.84
C ALA A 362 -15.84 9.58 -23.03
N ASN A 363 -14.76 9.13 -22.39
CA ASN A 363 -13.46 9.79 -22.39
C ASN A 363 -12.27 8.84 -22.74
N PRO A 364 -12.36 8.01 -23.79
CA PRO A 364 -11.40 6.93 -24.05
C PRO A 364 -9.98 7.41 -24.38
N ASP A 365 -9.84 8.64 -24.89
CA ASP A 365 -8.54 9.23 -25.25
C ASP A 365 -7.86 9.94 -24.06
N ARG A 366 -8.57 10.14 -22.96
CA ARG A 366 -8.10 10.89 -21.78
C ARG A 366 -7.81 10.00 -20.59
N PHE A 367 -8.57 8.92 -20.43
CA PHE A 367 -8.51 8.05 -19.25
C PHE A 367 -8.57 6.58 -19.64
N VAL A 368 -7.72 5.78 -19.01
CA VAL A 368 -7.64 4.33 -19.20
C VAL A 368 -7.72 3.62 -17.86
N CYS A 369 -8.72 2.77 -17.67
CA CYS A 369 -8.73 1.87 -16.52
C CYS A 369 -7.75 0.72 -16.76
N THR A 370 -6.92 0.41 -15.75
CA THR A 370 -5.87 -0.61 -15.83
C THR A 370 -5.75 -1.40 -14.52
N THR A 371 -5.06 -2.54 -14.58
CA THR A 371 -4.45 -3.13 -13.39
C THR A 371 -3.05 -2.55 -13.19
N ILE A 372 -2.55 -2.54 -11.95
CA ILE A 372 -1.17 -2.11 -11.68
C ILE A 372 -0.17 -2.97 -12.46
N GLN A 373 -0.41 -4.28 -12.54
CA GLN A 373 0.47 -5.19 -13.27
C GLN A 373 0.51 -4.88 -14.79
N ASP A 374 -0.63 -4.55 -15.41
CA ASP A 374 -0.66 -4.13 -16.83
C ASP A 374 0.05 -2.80 -17.03
N TYR A 375 -0.14 -1.86 -16.11
CA TYR A 375 0.55 -0.57 -16.17
C TYR A 375 2.07 -0.75 -16.10
N LEU A 376 2.57 -1.49 -15.10
CA LEU A 376 4.01 -1.72 -14.92
C LEU A 376 4.64 -2.52 -16.07
N GLN A 377 3.87 -3.35 -16.76
CA GLN A 377 4.34 -4.07 -17.94
C GLN A 377 4.49 -3.14 -19.14
N GLN A 378 3.67 -2.10 -19.25
CA GLN A 378 3.70 -1.12 -20.34
C GLN A 378 4.67 0.03 -20.04
N PHE A 379 4.70 0.48 -18.80
CA PHE A 379 5.40 1.68 -18.34
C PHE A 379 6.22 1.40 -17.08
N PRO A 380 7.23 0.51 -17.15
CA PRO A 380 8.09 0.28 -16.00
C PRO A 380 8.89 1.56 -15.67
N PRO A 381 9.14 1.87 -14.39
CA PRO A 381 9.98 3.00 -14.04
C PRO A 381 11.39 2.86 -14.63
N ALA A 382 12.00 3.98 -15.04
CA ALA A 382 13.35 3.98 -15.58
C ALA A 382 14.34 3.39 -14.56
N ALA A 383 15.38 2.69 -15.03
CA ALA A 383 16.28 1.94 -14.15
C ALA A 383 17.07 2.82 -13.15
N ASP A 384 17.23 4.10 -13.46
CA ASP A 384 17.90 5.13 -12.65
C ASP A 384 16.92 6.02 -11.88
N ASP A 385 15.63 5.82 -12.04
CA ASP A 385 14.58 6.49 -11.28
C ASP A 385 14.44 5.87 -9.88
N ILE A 386 15.41 6.13 -9.03
CA ILE A 386 15.49 5.63 -7.66
C ILE A 386 15.17 6.76 -6.72
N ILE A 387 14.12 6.62 -5.93
CA ILE A 387 13.66 7.61 -4.97
C ILE A 387 13.78 7.10 -3.54
N HIS A 388 13.69 8.02 -2.60
CA HIS A 388 13.46 7.74 -1.19
C HIS A 388 11.98 7.93 -0.86
N VAL A 389 11.44 7.10 0.02
CA VAL A 389 10.08 7.18 0.56
C VAL A 389 10.19 7.13 2.08
N GLU A 390 9.59 8.07 2.78
CA GLU A 390 9.59 8.04 4.24
C GLU A 390 8.80 6.85 4.78
N SER A 391 9.15 6.40 5.97
CA SER A 391 8.37 5.39 6.70
C SER A 391 7.02 5.94 7.09
N GLY A 392 5.96 5.13 6.99
CA GLY A 392 4.63 5.56 7.44
C GLY A 392 3.52 4.62 7.04
N SER A 393 2.31 5.02 7.42
CA SER A 393 1.05 4.34 7.13
C SER A 393 0.12 5.24 6.32
N TRP A 394 -1.14 4.82 6.11
CA TRP A 394 -2.12 5.65 5.42
C TRP A 394 -2.42 6.96 6.20
N TYR A 395 -2.73 8.03 5.46
CA TYR A 395 -2.88 9.39 6.00
C TYR A 395 -3.87 9.50 7.16
N GLY A 396 -4.96 8.78 7.14
CA GLY A 396 -6.00 8.83 8.18
C GLY A 396 -5.59 8.22 9.52
N ALA A 397 -4.54 7.39 9.56
CA ALA A 397 -3.94 6.88 10.79
C ALA A 397 -2.89 7.83 11.39
N GLY A 398 -2.89 9.10 10.97
CA GLY A 398 -1.96 10.11 11.44
C GLY A 398 -0.83 10.42 10.46
N ALA A 399 -0.66 9.62 9.42
CA ALA A 399 0.47 9.67 8.49
C ALA A 399 1.81 9.66 9.23
N ASP A 400 1.87 8.91 10.31
CA ASP A 400 2.98 8.91 11.23
C ASP A 400 4.11 8.05 10.70
N PRO A 401 5.30 8.60 10.52
CA PRO A 401 6.47 7.81 10.16
C PRO A 401 6.88 6.83 11.29
N GLU A 402 6.46 7.09 12.52
CA GLU A 402 6.75 6.22 13.67
C GLU A 402 5.71 5.13 13.89
N PHE A 403 4.66 5.08 13.09
CA PHE A 403 3.53 4.18 13.34
C PHE A 403 2.92 4.37 14.73
N LEU A 404 2.81 5.64 15.20
CA LEU A 404 2.39 5.99 16.57
C LEU A 404 1.05 5.38 16.95
N LYS A 405 0.13 5.21 15.97
CA LYS A 405 -1.14 4.54 16.18
C LYS A 405 -0.99 3.14 16.77
N TRP A 406 0.11 2.45 16.47
CA TRP A 406 0.39 1.08 16.90
C TRP A 406 1.55 0.98 17.90
N ASN A 407 2.43 1.99 17.94
CA ASN A 407 3.53 2.06 18.91
C ASN A 407 3.10 2.60 20.26
N GLY A 408 1.93 3.24 20.34
CA GLY A 408 1.43 3.94 21.51
C GLY A 408 2.23 5.19 21.85
N ASP A 409 1.54 6.28 22.12
CA ASP A 409 2.17 7.48 22.66
C ASP A 409 2.35 7.33 24.19
N PRO A 410 3.56 7.46 24.74
CA PRO A 410 3.81 7.30 26.18
C PRO A 410 3.27 8.49 26.96
N VAL A 411 1.96 8.59 27.11
CA VAL A 411 1.36 9.57 28.03
C VAL A 411 1.74 9.19 29.47
N ASN A 412 2.43 10.10 30.16
CA ASN A 412 2.95 9.86 31.51
C ASN A 412 3.93 8.67 31.63
N GLY A 413 4.61 8.30 30.57
CA GLY A 413 5.62 7.24 30.56
C GLY A 413 5.07 5.81 30.55
N TYR A 414 3.78 5.61 30.31
CA TYR A 414 3.16 4.30 30.20
C TYR A 414 2.28 4.23 28.95
N SER A 415 2.52 3.21 28.14
CA SER A 415 1.70 2.85 26.98
C SER A 415 1.48 1.34 26.98
N PRO A 416 0.23 0.85 27.09
CA PRO A 416 -0.09 -0.56 26.97
C PRO A 416 0.38 -1.14 25.62
N ASP A 417 0.18 -0.40 24.53
CA ASP A 417 0.54 -0.82 23.17
C ASP A 417 2.04 -1.01 23.02
N ARG A 418 2.83 -0.04 23.46
CA ARG A 418 4.29 -0.14 23.45
C ARG A 418 4.78 -1.35 24.26
N ASN A 419 4.21 -1.58 25.45
CA ASN A 419 4.58 -2.72 26.30
C ASN A 419 4.14 -4.06 25.69
N SER A 420 3.03 -4.11 24.97
CA SER A 420 2.58 -5.31 24.27
C SER A 420 3.59 -5.77 23.20
N TRP A 421 4.27 -4.84 22.52
CA TRP A 421 5.35 -5.18 21.60
C TRP A 421 6.52 -5.89 22.30
N SER A 422 6.79 -5.61 23.57
CA SER A 422 7.84 -6.34 24.31
C SER A 422 7.52 -7.82 24.47
N VAL A 423 6.26 -8.16 24.75
CA VAL A 423 5.86 -9.57 24.90
C VAL A 423 5.77 -10.29 23.55
N ILE A 424 5.38 -9.60 22.49
CA ILE A 424 5.44 -10.15 21.11
C ILE A 424 6.89 -10.41 20.71
N THR A 425 7.82 -9.47 20.95
CA THR A 425 9.25 -9.65 20.65
C THR A 425 9.83 -10.87 21.38
N ALA A 426 9.49 -11.04 22.66
CA ALA A 426 9.93 -12.20 23.43
C ALA A 426 9.32 -13.52 22.90
N ALA A 427 8.04 -13.51 22.57
CA ALA A 427 7.37 -14.68 22.00
C ALA A 427 7.95 -15.06 20.63
N SER A 428 8.27 -14.07 19.77
CA SER A 428 8.90 -14.30 18.47
C SER A 428 10.23 -15.05 18.63
N ASN A 429 11.12 -14.62 19.53
CA ASN A 429 12.37 -15.33 19.78
C ASN A 429 12.15 -16.78 20.23
N ILE A 430 11.23 -17.00 21.17
CA ILE A 430 10.93 -18.33 21.71
C ILE A 430 10.35 -19.25 20.62
N VAL A 431 9.48 -18.73 19.77
CA VAL A 431 8.88 -19.49 18.65
C VAL A 431 9.94 -19.83 17.60
N LYS A 432 10.82 -18.91 17.24
CA LYS A 432 11.95 -19.14 16.33
C LYS A 432 12.92 -20.17 16.90
N THR A 433 13.20 -20.14 18.20
CA THR A 433 13.99 -21.17 18.87
C THR A 433 13.33 -22.54 18.81
N ALA A 434 12.01 -22.64 19.01
CA ALA A 434 11.29 -23.89 18.83
C ALA A 434 11.38 -24.42 17.40
N GLU A 435 11.27 -23.54 16.40
CA GLU A 435 11.42 -23.90 14.99
C GLU A 435 12.85 -24.37 14.67
N GLN A 436 13.86 -23.66 15.15
CA GLN A 436 15.26 -24.05 14.98
C GLN A 436 15.53 -25.45 15.56
N ILE A 437 14.91 -25.81 16.68
CA ILE A 437 15.09 -27.10 17.34
C ILE A 437 14.26 -28.20 16.65
N ASN A 438 12.98 -27.94 16.36
CA ASN A 438 12.09 -28.93 15.74
C ASN A 438 10.97 -28.26 14.91
N PRO A 439 11.25 -27.90 13.63
CA PRO A 439 10.27 -27.22 12.76
C PRO A 439 9.04 -28.07 12.43
N SER A 440 9.13 -29.40 12.57
CA SER A 440 8.01 -30.30 12.24
C SER A 440 7.08 -30.57 13.42
N SER A 441 7.43 -30.13 14.63
CA SER A 441 6.61 -30.32 15.82
C SER A 441 5.23 -29.67 15.66
N PRO A 442 4.14 -30.37 16.02
CA PRO A 442 2.82 -29.73 16.09
C PRO A 442 2.79 -28.53 17.05
N ASP A 443 3.55 -28.58 18.14
CA ASP A 443 3.63 -27.48 19.10
C ASP A 443 4.36 -26.25 18.50
N THR A 444 5.42 -26.46 17.68
CA THR A 444 6.07 -25.38 16.93
C THR A 444 5.13 -24.73 15.93
N LYS A 445 4.35 -25.52 15.20
CA LYS A 445 3.36 -24.99 14.24
C LYS A 445 2.28 -24.18 14.94
N ALA A 446 1.73 -24.71 16.03
CA ALA A 446 0.74 -24.01 16.86
C ALA A 446 1.33 -22.70 17.44
N ALA A 447 2.59 -22.71 17.86
CA ALA A 447 3.26 -21.51 18.36
C ALA A 447 3.35 -20.41 17.30
N TRP A 448 3.72 -20.76 16.06
CA TRP A 448 3.68 -19.84 14.94
C TRP A 448 2.28 -19.29 14.66
N ASP A 449 1.27 -20.16 14.65
CA ASP A 449 -0.12 -19.70 14.41
C ASP A 449 -0.56 -18.66 15.44
N TYR A 450 -0.23 -18.84 16.71
CA TYR A 450 -0.56 -17.87 17.77
C TYR A 450 0.29 -16.59 17.67
N LEU A 451 1.59 -16.69 17.36
CA LEU A 451 2.45 -15.52 17.21
C LEU A 451 1.93 -14.63 16.08
N LEU A 452 1.71 -15.20 14.90
CA LEU A 452 1.28 -14.44 13.71
C LEU A 452 -0.08 -13.76 13.90
N VAL A 453 -1.01 -14.38 14.64
CA VAL A 453 -2.27 -13.74 15.08
C VAL A 453 -1.99 -12.56 16.00
N GLY A 454 -1.02 -12.72 16.91
CA GLY A 454 -0.65 -11.69 17.87
C GLY A 454 -0.10 -10.41 17.24
N GLU A 455 0.38 -10.47 16.01
CA GLU A 455 0.96 -9.34 15.27
C GLU A 455 -0.06 -8.50 14.49
N THR A 456 -1.35 -8.88 14.50
CA THR A 456 -2.38 -8.15 13.75
C THR A 456 -2.49 -6.69 14.20
N SER A 457 -2.52 -5.75 13.25
CA SER A 457 -2.67 -4.32 13.54
C SER A 457 -3.93 -4.01 14.34
N CYS A 458 -5.00 -4.78 14.14
CA CYS A 458 -6.30 -4.53 14.77
C CYS A 458 -6.25 -4.57 16.30
N TYR A 459 -5.30 -5.30 16.90
CA TYR A 459 -5.19 -5.38 18.35
C TYR A 459 -4.63 -4.11 18.97
N TRP A 460 -3.92 -3.30 18.19
CA TRP A 460 -3.43 -1.97 18.58
C TRP A 460 -4.27 -0.83 18.01
N TYR A 461 -4.96 -1.07 16.87
CA TYR A 461 -5.78 -0.03 16.23
C TYR A 461 -6.94 0.44 17.11
N TRP A 462 -7.59 -0.49 17.83
CA TRP A 462 -8.71 -0.24 18.72
C TRP A 462 -8.27 -0.03 20.17
N ASP A 463 -7.12 0.57 20.37
CA ASP A 463 -6.49 0.87 21.63
C ASP A 463 -7.40 1.62 22.63
N GLY A 464 -7.00 1.61 23.89
CA GLY A 464 -7.71 2.28 24.99
C GLY A 464 -8.98 1.56 25.43
N THR A 465 -9.20 0.33 24.98
CA THR A 465 -10.25 -0.56 25.50
C THR A 465 -9.63 -1.85 26.03
N GLU A 466 -10.02 -2.25 27.24
CA GLU A 466 -9.52 -3.48 27.88
C GLU A 466 -9.68 -4.71 27.01
N ASP A 467 -10.74 -4.75 26.20
CA ASP A 467 -11.05 -5.86 25.29
C ASP A 467 -9.96 -6.08 24.23
N TRP A 468 -9.33 -5.02 23.73
CA TRP A 468 -8.34 -5.09 22.67
C TRP A 468 -6.91 -5.15 23.22
N ASP A 469 -6.58 -4.36 24.24
CA ASP A 469 -5.24 -4.22 24.79
C ASP A 469 -4.66 -5.53 25.36
N ASN A 470 -5.52 -6.47 25.77
CA ASN A 470 -5.06 -7.76 26.30
C ASN A 470 -4.75 -8.83 25.23
N LYS A 471 -5.20 -8.65 23.98
CA LYS A 471 -5.10 -9.67 22.92
C LYS A 471 -3.69 -9.98 22.47
N PRO A 472 -2.79 -8.97 22.27
CA PRO A 472 -1.39 -9.27 21.96
C PRO A 472 -0.72 -10.13 23.04
N THR A 473 -0.93 -9.78 24.31
CA THR A 473 -0.38 -10.55 25.45
C THR A 473 -0.98 -11.96 25.51
N ARG A 474 -2.27 -12.12 25.25
CA ARG A 474 -2.92 -13.45 25.18
C ARG A 474 -2.29 -14.29 24.06
N ALA A 475 -2.13 -13.73 22.87
CA ALA A 475 -1.52 -14.43 21.74
C ALA A 475 -0.07 -14.85 22.05
N ALA A 476 0.73 -13.92 22.58
CA ALA A 476 2.12 -14.19 22.99
C ALA A 476 2.21 -15.30 24.05
N ASN A 477 1.31 -15.32 25.02
CA ASN A 477 1.26 -16.37 26.05
C ASN A 477 0.92 -17.74 25.46
N LEU A 478 -0.04 -17.80 24.51
CA LEU A 478 -0.36 -19.04 23.80
C LEU A 478 0.81 -19.54 22.97
N ALA A 479 1.45 -18.64 22.21
CA ALA A 479 2.62 -18.93 21.41
C ALA A 479 3.78 -19.47 22.27
N THR A 480 4.11 -18.75 23.34
CA THR A 480 5.15 -19.15 24.29
C THR A 480 4.84 -20.48 24.95
N THR A 481 3.61 -20.71 25.39
CA THR A 481 3.20 -21.97 26.05
C THR A 481 3.36 -23.17 25.09
N ALA A 482 3.02 -23.00 23.83
CA ALA A 482 3.22 -24.04 22.82
C ALA A 482 4.71 -24.27 22.54
N ALA A 483 5.47 -23.19 22.24
CA ALA A 483 6.88 -23.27 21.90
C ALA A 483 7.75 -23.87 23.02
N MET A 484 7.48 -23.53 24.29
CA MET A 484 8.26 -24.02 25.44
C MET A 484 8.16 -25.53 25.66
N LYS A 485 7.25 -26.24 25.01
CA LYS A 485 7.24 -27.71 24.98
C LYS A 485 8.37 -28.29 24.11
N VAL A 486 8.93 -27.48 23.22
CA VAL A 486 10.00 -27.85 22.28
C VAL A 486 11.32 -27.23 22.67
N VAL A 487 11.29 -26.01 23.21
CA VAL A 487 12.49 -25.21 23.51
C VAL A 487 13.36 -25.91 24.55
N ASN A 488 14.66 -25.96 24.22
CA ASN A 488 15.75 -26.35 25.13
C ASN A 488 16.85 -25.32 25.01
N THR A 489 17.06 -24.52 26.02
CA THR A 489 18.02 -23.40 26.01
C THR A 489 19.45 -23.84 25.80
N SER A 490 19.81 -25.10 26.12
CA SER A 490 21.15 -25.64 25.84
C SER A 490 21.40 -25.97 24.35
N SER A 491 20.33 -25.96 23.54
CA SER A 491 20.37 -26.24 22.09
C SER A 491 19.97 -25.01 21.27
N ASP A 492 19.79 -23.87 21.92
CA ASP A 492 19.41 -22.62 21.27
C ASP A 492 20.59 -22.06 20.45
N LEU A 493 20.32 -21.81 19.17
CA LEU A 493 21.20 -21.15 18.20
C LEU A 493 20.51 -19.95 17.54
N THR A 494 19.32 -19.62 18.01
CA THR A 494 18.53 -18.51 17.48
C THR A 494 19.17 -17.18 17.91
N PRO A 495 19.39 -16.23 17.02
CA PRO A 495 19.85 -14.92 17.42
C PRO A 495 18.76 -14.19 18.23
N PRO A 496 19.15 -13.22 19.09
CA PRO A 496 18.18 -12.39 19.80
C PRO A 496 17.19 -11.71 18.86
N SER A 497 15.91 -11.68 19.21
CA SER A 497 14.92 -10.85 18.56
C SER A 497 15.04 -9.41 19.06
N ILE A 498 14.99 -8.47 18.13
CA ILE A 498 15.14 -7.04 18.38
C ILE A 498 13.94 -6.32 17.78
N TYR A 499 13.12 -5.71 18.63
CA TYR A 499 12.08 -4.82 18.16
C TYR A 499 12.68 -3.67 17.37
N HIS A 500 12.04 -3.26 16.29
CA HIS A 500 12.55 -2.19 15.42
C HIS A 500 12.87 -0.94 16.26
N PRO A 501 14.14 -0.46 16.27
CA PRO A 501 14.54 0.64 17.12
C PRO A 501 13.76 1.91 16.82
N GLN A 502 13.19 2.50 17.84
CA GLN A 502 12.40 3.72 17.78
C GLN A 502 13.18 4.89 18.37
N ARG A 503 12.83 6.11 17.98
CA ARG A 503 13.35 7.36 18.59
C ARG A 503 12.20 8.20 19.12
N ASP A 504 12.50 8.99 20.15
CA ASP A 504 11.53 9.82 20.84
C ASP A 504 12.22 11.13 21.30
N PRO A 505 11.88 12.33 20.78
CA PRO A 505 10.92 12.56 19.68
C PRO A 505 11.41 12.05 18.32
N TYR A 506 10.49 11.86 17.39
CA TYR A 506 10.81 11.39 16.02
C TYR A 506 11.66 12.43 15.25
N ASN A 507 11.32 13.73 15.37
CA ASN A 507 12.02 14.85 14.75
C ASN A 507 12.77 15.70 15.78
N PRO A 508 13.93 15.24 16.30
CA PRO A 508 14.69 16.01 17.29
C PRO A 508 15.09 17.37 16.75
N GLY A 509 14.70 18.44 17.47
CA GLY A 509 14.95 19.82 17.09
C GLY A 509 14.06 20.38 15.98
N GLU A 510 13.09 19.62 15.49
CA GLU A 510 12.14 20.00 14.45
C GLU A 510 10.71 20.14 15.00
N THR A 511 9.73 20.21 14.10
CA THR A 511 8.32 20.44 14.48
C THR A 511 7.51 19.14 14.34
N GLU A 512 6.83 18.78 15.42
CA GLU A 512 5.80 17.74 15.45
C GLU A 512 4.51 18.34 15.97
N TRP A 513 3.41 18.14 15.27
CA TRP A 513 2.08 18.66 15.66
C TRP A 513 2.07 20.17 15.95
N GLY A 514 2.89 20.94 15.23
CA GLY A 514 3.05 22.38 15.43
C GLY A 514 3.89 22.79 16.65
N VAL A 515 4.54 21.83 17.33
CA VAL A 515 5.41 22.06 18.48
C VAL A 515 6.85 21.71 18.13
N VAL A 516 7.77 22.65 18.41
CA VAL A 516 9.22 22.38 18.23
C VAL A 516 9.68 21.40 19.31
N GLN A 517 10.29 20.31 18.87
CA GLN A 517 10.78 19.24 19.72
C GLN A 517 12.17 19.54 20.29
N SER A 518 12.55 18.83 21.37
CA SER A 518 13.92 18.83 21.88
C SER A 518 14.90 18.35 20.82
N SER A 519 16.11 18.91 20.79
CA SER A 519 17.21 18.35 19.99
C SER A 519 17.82 17.09 20.59
N ASP A 520 17.61 16.85 21.88
CA ASP A 520 17.99 15.61 22.54
C ASP A 520 16.88 14.58 22.34
N PHE A 521 17.25 13.35 22.00
CA PHE A 521 16.31 12.26 21.77
C PHE A 521 16.77 10.97 22.42
N THR A 522 15.81 10.09 22.68
CA THR A 522 16.05 8.74 23.20
C THR A 522 15.85 7.73 22.07
N VAL A 523 16.77 6.78 21.94
CA VAL A 523 16.55 5.58 21.13
C VAL A 523 16.19 4.44 22.06
N TRP A 524 15.06 3.76 21.76
CA TRP A 524 14.60 2.63 22.55
C TRP A 524 14.26 1.43 21.65
N SER A 525 14.35 0.24 22.22
CA SER A 525 13.99 -1.03 21.58
C SER A 525 13.76 -2.08 22.67
N TYR A 526 13.09 -3.16 22.31
CA TYR A 526 13.02 -4.38 23.12
C TYR A 526 13.97 -5.41 22.52
N VAL A 527 14.71 -6.09 23.37
CA VAL A 527 15.65 -7.15 22.96
C VAL A 527 15.44 -8.35 23.86
N TYR A 528 15.25 -9.51 23.26
CA TYR A 528 15.03 -10.73 24.00
C TYR A 528 15.75 -11.93 23.35
N ASP A 529 16.26 -12.81 24.21
CA ASP A 529 16.82 -14.09 23.83
C ASP A 529 16.52 -15.11 24.95
N VAL A 530 15.99 -16.27 24.58
CA VAL A 530 15.56 -17.30 25.55
C VAL A 530 16.72 -17.87 26.35
N SER A 531 17.94 -17.88 25.81
CA SER A 531 19.16 -18.29 26.48
C SER A 531 19.89 -17.16 27.21
N GLY A 532 19.37 -15.94 27.11
CA GLY A 532 19.89 -14.75 27.78
C GLY A 532 20.82 -13.89 26.91
N LEU A 533 21.00 -12.65 27.32
CA LEU A 533 21.80 -11.65 26.60
C LEU A 533 23.11 -11.40 27.32
N SER A 534 24.24 -11.49 26.60
CA SER A 534 25.56 -11.12 27.15
C SER A 534 25.79 -9.60 27.14
N SER A 535 25.29 -8.91 26.13
CA SER A 535 25.35 -7.45 26.02
C SER A 535 24.37 -6.94 24.98
N VAL A 536 23.89 -5.70 25.18
CA VAL A 536 23.13 -4.93 24.19
C VAL A 536 23.91 -3.65 23.91
N LYS A 537 24.06 -3.27 22.63
CA LYS A 537 24.84 -2.11 22.22
C LYS A 537 24.09 -1.34 21.14
N LEU A 538 23.93 -0.04 21.32
CA LEU A 538 23.55 0.88 20.27
C LEU A 538 24.81 1.20 19.43
N LYS A 539 24.75 0.93 18.13
CA LYS A 539 25.76 1.38 17.16
C LYS A 539 25.17 2.52 16.35
N TYR A 540 25.93 3.57 16.19
CA TYR A 540 25.55 4.71 15.37
C TYR A 540 26.74 5.16 14.54
N ARG A 541 26.47 5.83 13.42
CA ARG A 541 27.48 6.51 12.61
C ARG A 541 26.96 7.89 12.22
N LEU A 542 27.89 8.80 11.98
CA LEU A 542 27.56 10.08 11.38
C LEU A 542 27.47 9.89 9.86
N ASP A 543 26.31 10.15 9.29
CA ASP A 543 26.16 10.29 7.85
C ASP A 543 26.72 11.65 7.42
N LYS A 544 27.89 11.64 6.75
CA LYS A 544 28.61 12.85 6.36
C LYS A 544 28.20 13.39 5.01
N ASP A 545 27.59 12.59 4.18
CA ASP A 545 27.24 12.91 2.79
C ASP A 545 25.75 13.03 2.54
N GLY A 546 24.92 12.77 3.58
CA GLY A 546 23.45 12.83 3.49
C GLY A 546 22.87 11.76 2.57
N LYS A 547 23.63 10.69 2.32
CA LYS A 547 23.15 9.56 1.52
C LYS A 547 23.04 8.36 2.42
N ASN A 548 21.84 7.85 2.57
CA ASN A 548 21.66 6.56 3.19
C ASN A 548 22.48 5.50 2.42
N PRO A 549 23.20 4.62 3.14
CA PRO A 549 24.12 3.67 2.52
C PRO A 549 23.41 2.65 1.65
#